data_19a898a672e0386e26eff1aa762892bc
#
_entry.id   19a898a672e0386e26eff1aa762892bc
#
_cell.length_a   1.000
_cell.length_b   1.000
_cell.length_c   1.000
_cell.angle_alpha   90.00
_cell.angle_beta   90.00
_cell.angle_gamma   90.00
#
_symmetry.space_group_name_H-M   'P 1'
#
loop_
_entity.id
_entity.type
_entity.pdbx_description
1 polymer ?
#
loop_
_entity_poly.entity_id
_entity_poly.type
_entity_poly.pdbx_seq_one_letter_code
_entity_poly.pdbx_strand_id
1 'polypeptide(L)'
;MIPSHWYNIVPDLPAPPPPPLHPATREPVGPDDLAPLFPMELIGQEVSQERFVPVPQEVLDVYRLWRPTPLVRARRLERALGTPARIYYKYEGVSPAGSHKPNTAVPQAYYNAREGVRRLTTETGAGQWGSALAFACAQFGVECEVWMVRASYDQKPYRRSLMGVYGATVHASPSPVTMSGSKVLAGHPDSPGSLGIAISEAVEAAAGAADTRYALGSVLNHVLMHQTVIGEEALAQLDERPDLVIGCTGGGSNFAGLAFPFLRGKLAGEGGPVLRAVEPAACPSFTRGRYAYDFGDTAGLTPLLKMHTLGHGFVPDPIHAGGLRYHGMSPLLSHLYELGLFEAVTRSQTECFEAGVTFARTEGIVPAPEPTHALAETIAEARRCAESGEAKVILTALCGHGHFDLAAYDRYLSGEMTDFTLPQERIDEALSELPG
;
A
#
# COMPACT_ATOMS: atom_id res chain seq x y z
N MET A 1 -14.16 18.50 -5.28
CA MET A 1 -13.26 19.45 -4.55
C MET A 1 -12.18 18.61 -3.89
N ILE A 2 -10.92 19.09 -3.84
CA ILE A 2 -9.84 18.41 -3.10
C ILE A 2 -10.05 18.69 -1.61
N PRO A 3 -10.01 17.66 -0.72
CA PRO A 3 -10.10 17.87 0.71
C PRO A 3 -8.97 18.77 1.24
N SER A 4 -9.30 19.69 2.14
CA SER A 4 -8.31 20.59 2.78
C SER A 4 -7.67 19.99 4.03
N HIS A 5 -8.12 18.81 4.46
CA HIS A 5 -7.62 18.08 5.63
C HIS A 5 -7.54 16.59 5.32
N TRP A 6 -6.57 15.93 5.94
CA TRP A 6 -6.54 14.46 6.05
C TRP A 6 -7.34 14.05 7.29
N TYR A 7 -8.00 12.90 7.20
CA TYR A 7 -8.71 12.32 8.34
C TYR A 7 -7.81 11.32 9.09
N ASN A 8 -7.57 11.60 10.37
CA ASN A 8 -6.90 10.70 11.29
C ASN A 8 -7.95 9.91 12.06
N ILE A 9 -7.98 8.59 11.89
CA ILE A 9 -8.95 7.71 12.56
C ILE A 9 -8.59 7.43 14.03
N VAL A 10 -7.31 7.61 14.43
CA VAL A 10 -6.80 7.21 15.74
C VAL A 10 -7.62 7.77 16.91
N PRO A 11 -7.96 9.07 16.96
CA PRO A 11 -8.76 9.61 18.07
C PRO A 11 -10.21 9.11 18.11
N ASP A 12 -10.72 8.52 17.05
CA ASP A 12 -12.10 7.96 17.00
C ASP A 12 -12.15 6.48 17.46
N LEU A 13 -11.00 5.83 17.65
CA LEU A 13 -10.94 4.42 18.03
C LEU A 13 -11.32 4.20 19.51
N PRO A 14 -11.99 3.08 19.83
CA PRO A 14 -12.37 2.74 21.22
C PRO A 14 -11.16 2.42 22.10
N ALA A 15 -10.02 2.08 21.51
CA ALA A 15 -8.76 1.84 22.19
C ALA A 15 -7.59 2.22 21.26
N PRO A 16 -6.49 2.79 21.78
CA PRO A 16 -5.33 3.12 20.98
C PRO A 16 -4.63 1.85 20.45
N PRO A 17 -3.99 1.91 19.27
CA PRO A 17 -3.17 0.80 18.81
C PRO A 17 -1.97 0.58 19.73
N PRO A 18 -1.46 -0.66 19.85
CA PRO A 18 -0.25 -0.94 20.59
C PRO A 18 0.95 -0.12 20.06
N PRO A 19 1.80 0.45 20.92
CA PRO A 19 2.93 1.26 20.47
C PRO A 19 4.00 0.42 19.77
N PRO A 20 4.80 1.00 18.86
CA PRO A 20 6.02 0.38 18.37
C PRO A 20 7.02 0.25 19.53
N LEU A 21 7.83 -0.82 19.52
CA LEU A 21 8.81 -1.09 20.56
C LEU A 21 10.23 -1.03 20.02
N HIS A 22 11.14 -0.51 20.83
CA HIS A 22 12.57 -0.53 20.55
C HIS A 22 13.08 -1.98 20.55
N PRO A 23 13.80 -2.44 19.52
CA PRO A 23 14.14 -3.86 19.37
C PRO A 23 15.00 -4.41 20.49
N ALA A 24 15.88 -3.60 21.08
CA ALA A 24 16.79 -4.04 22.16
C ALA A 24 16.19 -3.91 23.57
N THR A 25 15.49 -2.80 23.85
CA THR A 25 14.97 -2.52 25.21
C THR A 25 13.54 -3.01 25.43
N ARG A 26 12.78 -3.23 24.36
CA ARG A 26 11.35 -3.56 24.37
C ARG A 26 10.46 -2.46 24.97
N GLU A 27 11.01 -1.29 25.21
CA GLU A 27 10.26 -0.10 25.63
C GLU A 27 9.60 0.57 24.42
N PRO A 28 8.51 1.32 24.60
CA PRO A 28 7.91 2.10 23.52
C PRO A 28 8.92 3.05 22.87
N VAL A 29 8.91 3.09 21.54
CA VAL A 29 9.77 3.98 20.77
C VAL A 29 9.34 5.42 20.94
N GLY A 30 10.31 6.29 21.25
CA GLY A 30 10.13 7.74 21.35
C GLY A 30 10.43 8.47 20.04
N PRO A 31 10.12 9.79 19.97
CA PRO A 31 10.46 10.62 18.81
C PRO A 31 11.94 10.62 18.45
N ASP A 32 12.82 10.61 19.46
CA ASP A 32 14.28 10.62 19.27
C ASP A 32 14.81 9.36 18.59
N ASP A 33 14.15 8.22 18.80
CA ASP A 33 14.49 6.95 18.14
C ASP A 33 14.14 6.97 16.64
N LEU A 34 13.15 7.77 16.25
CA LEU A 34 12.67 7.89 14.87
C LEU A 34 13.30 9.06 14.10
N ALA A 35 13.82 10.07 14.80
CA ALA A 35 14.41 11.27 14.21
C ALA A 35 15.56 11.02 13.20
N PRO A 36 16.39 9.96 13.36
CA PRO A 36 17.37 9.62 12.32
C PRO A 36 16.76 9.23 10.96
N LEU A 37 15.51 8.72 10.96
CA LEU A 37 14.85 8.20 9.76
C LEU A 37 13.79 9.15 9.19
N PHE A 38 13.10 9.93 10.04
CA PHE A 38 11.96 10.75 9.62
C PHE A 38 12.09 12.19 10.12
N PRO A 39 11.53 13.17 9.37
CA PRO A 39 11.44 14.55 9.85
C PRO A 39 10.45 14.65 11.01
N MET A 40 10.67 15.60 11.92
CA MET A 40 9.88 15.76 13.16
C MET A 40 8.39 15.98 12.89
N GLU A 41 8.04 16.65 11.79
CA GLU A 41 6.65 16.87 11.41
C GLU A 41 5.93 15.54 11.12
N LEU A 42 6.57 14.61 10.40
CA LEU A 42 5.98 13.29 10.13
C LEU A 42 5.94 12.41 11.38
N ILE A 43 6.93 12.52 12.28
CA ILE A 43 6.88 11.86 13.59
C ILE A 43 5.71 12.38 14.41
N GLY A 44 5.49 13.71 14.42
CA GLY A 44 4.33 14.32 15.06
C GLY A 44 3.00 13.80 14.50
N GLN A 45 2.91 13.64 13.17
CA GLN A 45 1.72 13.10 12.53
C GLN A 45 1.52 11.60 12.83
N GLU A 46 2.59 10.82 12.98
CA GLU A 46 2.52 9.40 13.32
C GLU A 46 1.81 9.14 14.66
N VAL A 47 2.00 10.04 15.63
CA VAL A 47 1.43 9.95 16.99
C VAL A 47 0.28 10.92 17.24
N SER A 48 -0.17 11.64 16.21
CA SER A 48 -1.17 12.72 16.33
C SER A 48 -2.50 12.21 16.89
N GLN A 49 -3.09 13.04 17.76
CA GLN A 49 -4.45 12.90 18.27
C GLN A 49 -5.41 13.92 17.62
N GLU A 50 -4.94 14.70 16.66
CA GLU A 50 -5.79 15.59 15.88
C GLU A 50 -6.60 14.78 14.86
N ARG A 51 -7.93 14.91 14.93
CA ARG A 51 -8.88 14.18 14.05
C ARG A 51 -8.78 14.60 12.59
N PHE A 52 -8.51 15.87 12.33
CA PHE A 52 -8.36 16.45 10.99
C PHE A 52 -7.07 17.24 10.91
N VAL A 53 -6.12 16.73 10.17
CA VAL A 53 -4.80 17.37 9.98
C VAL A 53 -4.83 18.21 8.70
N PRO A 54 -4.54 19.53 8.77
CA PRO A 54 -4.58 20.39 7.58
C PRO A 54 -3.59 19.97 6.51
N VAL A 55 -4.03 19.98 5.25
CA VAL A 55 -3.13 19.77 4.10
C VAL A 55 -2.43 21.09 3.77
N PRO A 56 -1.08 21.17 3.78
CA PRO A 56 -0.36 22.38 3.40
C PRO A 56 -0.71 22.86 2.00
N GLN A 57 -0.67 24.19 1.80
CA GLN A 57 -1.02 24.77 0.50
C GLN A 57 -0.12 24.28 -0.63
N GLU A 58 1.17 24.11 -0.37
CA GLU A 58 2.17 23.61 -1.32
C GLU A 58 1.88 22.17 -1.73
N VAL A 59 1.39 21.35 -0.80
CA VAL A 59 0.93 19.98 -1.09
C VAL A 59 -0.35 20.00 -1.93
N LEU A 60 -1.31 20.88 -1.61
CA LEU A 60 -2.54 21.09 -2.40
C LEU A 60 -2.21 21.54 -3.82
N ASP A 61 -1.22 22.40 -4.01
CA ASP A 61 -0.81 22.89 -5.33
C ASP A 61 -0.28 21.75 -6.21
N VAL A 62 0.49 20.81 -5.64
CA VAL A 62 0.91 19.61 -6.35
C VAL A 62 -0.26 18.64 -6.59
N TYR A 63 -1.14 18.44 -5.60
CA TYR A 63 -2.34 17.60 -5.74
C TYR A 63 -3.24 18.04 -6.89
N ARG A 64 -3.36 19.34 -7.19
CA ARG A 64 -4.16 19.89 -8.31
C ARG A 64 -3.74 19.37 -9.69
N LEU A 65 -2.56 18.78 -9.83
CA LEU A 65 -2.12 18.18 -11.08
C LEU A 65 -2.99 16.97 -11.50
N TRP A 66 -3.61 16.26 -10.53
CA TRP A 66 -4.45 15.07 -10.83
C TRP A 66 -5.70 14.92 -9.97
N ARG A 67 -5.85 15.72 -8.91
CA ARG A 67 -7.02 15.63 -8.01
C ARG A 67 -8.03 16.74 -8.27
N PRO A 68 -9.34 16.52 -7.99
CA PRO A 68 -9.92 15.28 -7.47
C PRO A 68 -9.87 14.13 -8.49
N THR A 69 -9.60 12.91 -8.00
CA THR A 69 -9.57 11.74 -8.89
C THR A 69 -10.98 11.28 -9.27
N PRO A 70 -11.17 10.64 -10.43
CA PRO A 70 -12.49 10.21 -10.87
C PRO A 70 -13.12 9.16 -9.94
N LEU A 71 -14.41 9.34 -9.63
CA LEU A 71 -15.31 8.31 -9.15
C LEU A 71 -16.27 7.98 -10.28
N VAL A 72 -16.32 6.73 -10.72
CA VAL A 72 -17.09 6.32 -11.91
C VAL A 72 -17.95 5.12 -11.59
N ARG A 73 -19.19 5.11 -12.09
CA ARG A 73 -20.05 3.92 -12.06
C ARG A 73 -19.75 2.99 -13.22
N ALA A 74 -19.46 1.74 -12.91
CA ALA A 74 -19.07 0.69 -13.86
C ALA A 74 -20.28 0.07 -14.58
N ARG A 75 -21.07 0.88 -15.29
CA ARG A 75 -22.36 0.48 -15.90
C ARG A 75 -22.21 -0.62 -16.97
N ARG A 76 -21.08 -0.69 -17.66
CA ARG A 76 -20.82 -1.72 -18.67
C ARG A 76 -20.48 -3.04 -18.00
N LEU A 77 -19.72 -3.00 -16.91
CA LEU A 77 -19.42 -4.17 -16.08
C LEU A 77 -20.71 -4.71 -15.44
N GLU A 78 -21.55 -3.85 -14.84
CA GLU A 78 -22.85 -4.26 -14.29
C GLU A 78 -23.70 -5.02 -15.31
N ARG A 79 -23.80 -4.49 -16.56
CA ARG A 79 -24.56 -5.16 -17.65
C ARG A 79 -23.91 -6.47 -18.06
N ALA A 80 -22.58 -6.53 -18.15
CA ALA A 80 -21.88 -7.74 -18.54
C ALA A 80 -22.05 -8.87 -17.51
N LEU A 81 -22.18 -8.51 -16.22
CA LEU A 81 -22.44 -9.45 -15.13
C LEU A 81 -23.92 -9.78 -14.93
N GLY A 82 -24.84 -9.06 -15.58
CA GLY A 82 -26.28 -9.25 -15.38
C GLY A 82 -26.74 -8.99 -13.96
N THR A 83 -26.07 -8.10 -13.22
CA THR A 83 -26.28 -7.88 -11.80
C THR A 83 -27.17 -6.66 -11.52
N PRO A 84 -28.02 -6.69 -10.48
CA PRO A 84 -28.71 -5.51 -9.98
C PRO A 84 -27.81 -4.62 -9.12
N ALA A 85 -26.60 -5.06 -8.74
CA ALA A 85 -25.64 -4.28 -7.98
C ALA A 85 -25.21 -3.03 -8.75
N ARG A 86 -24.98 -1.94 -8.03
CA ARG A 86 -24.38 -0.70 -8.54
C ARG A 86 -22.94 -0.64 -8.13
N ILE A 87 -22.02 -0.67 -9.12
CA ILE A 87 -20.59 -0.77 -8.89
C ILE A 87 -19.94 0.58 -9.19
N TYR A 88 -19.26 1.15 -8.18
CA TYR A 88 -18.45 2.36 -8.32
C TYR A 88 -16.98 2.04 -8.11
N TYR A 89 -16.12 2.68 -8.89
CA TYR A 89 -14.67 2.60 -8.67
C TYR A 89 -14.05 4.00 -8.52
N LYS A 90 -13.19 4.14 -7.51
CA LYS A 90 -12.37 5.33 -7.28
C LYS A 90 -11.03 5.14 -7.97
N TYR A 91 -10.76 5.93 -9.02
CA TYR A 91 -9.63 5.71 -9.92
C TYR A 91 -8.43 6.58 -9.59
N GLU A 92 -7.43 6.03 -8.90
CA GLU A 92 -6.19 6.69 -8.53
C GLU A 92 -5.06 6.55 -9.59
N GLY A 93 -5.28 5.80 -10.67
CA GLY A 93 -4.31 5.60 -11.75
C GLY A 93 -4.05 6.83 -12.62
N VAL A 94 -4.79 7.92 -12.44
CA VAL A 94 -4.63 9.19 -13.15
C VAL A 94 -3.48 10.06 -12.63
N SER A 95 -2.86 9.68 -11.53
CA SER A 95 -1.74 10.43 -10.95
C SER A 95 -0.48 10.36 -11.83
N PRO A 96 0.49 11.28 -11.69
CA PRO A 96 1.74 11.26 -12.45
C PRO A 96 2.57 9.98 -12.32
N ALA A 97 2.40 9.22 -11.22
CA ALA A 97 3.04 7.92 -11.02
C ALA A 97 2.12 6.73 -11.38
N GLY A 98 0.88 6.99 -11.80
CA GLY A 98 -0.08 5.98 -12.21
C GLY A 98 -0.68 5.16 -11.06
N SER A 99 -0.68 5.67 -9.82
CA SER A 99 -1.22 5.00 -8.64
C SER A 99 -1.61 5.99 -7.53
N HIS A 100 -2.20 5.47 -6.42
CA HIS A 100 -2.55 6.25 -5.23
C HIS A 100 -1.34 6.80 -4.45
N LYS A 101 -0.15 6.26 -4.68
CA LYS A 101 1.02 6.53 -3.83
C LYS A 101 1.50 7.98 -3.78
N PRO A 102 1.34 8.84 -4.83
CA PRO A 102 1.67 10.26 -4.72
C PRO A 102 0.92 11.01 -3.61
N ASN A 103 -0.24 10.50 -3.14
CA ASN A 103 -0.99 11.13 -2.06
C ASN A 103 -0.20 11.20 -0.75
N THR A 104 0.73 10.29 -0.50
CA THR A 104 1.63 10.33 0.65
C THR A 104 3.06 10.74 0.26
N ALA A 105 3.50 10.42 -0.96
CA ALA A 105 4.85 10.80 -1.40
C ALA A 105 5.05 12.32 -1.42
N VAL A 106 4.03 13.07 -1.86
CA VAL A 106 4.08 14.54 -1.95
C VAL A 106 4.23 15.18 -0.56
N PRO A 107 3.38 14.91 0.45
CA PRO A 107 3.60 15.47 1.78
C PRO A 107 4.89 14.98 2.43
N GLN A 108 5.32 13.73 2.23
CA GLN A 108 6.60 13.26 2.77
C GLN A 108 7.79 14.05 2.19
N ALA A 109 7.84 14.25 0.87
CA ALA A 109 8.89 15.06 0.24
C ALA A 109 8.83 16.53 0.69
N TYR A 110 7.63 17.11 0.82
CA TYR A 110 7.42 18.47 1.29
C TYR A 110 7.97 18.70 2.69
N TYR A 111 7.60 17.86 3.66
CA TYR A 111 8.04 18.02 5.05
C TYR A 111 9.55 17.78 5.21
N ASN A 112 10.11 16.83 4.47
CA ASN A 112 11.56 16.64 4.44
C ASN A 112 12.29 17.85 3.85
N ALA A 113 11.82 18.39 2.73
CA ALA A 113 12.39 19.59 2.14
C ALA A 113 12.35 20.80 3.09
N ARG A 114 11.25 20.99 3.83
CA ARG A 114 11.12 22.05 4.83
C ARG A 114 12.12 21.94 5.99
N GLU A 115 12.51 20.72 6.36
CA GLU A 115 13.51 20.48 7.41
C GLU A 115 14.95 20.47 6.87
N GLY A 116 15.15 20.80 5.57
CA GLY A 116 16.47 20.90 4.96
C GLY A 116 17.09 19.55 4.59
N VAL A 117 16.30 18.48 4.54
CA VAL A 117 16.75 17.17 4.09
C VAL A 117 17.12 17.24 2.60
N ARG A 118 18.33 16.79 2.26
CA ARG A 118 18.82 16.84 0.88
C ARG A 118 18.43 15.61 0.06
N ARG A 119 18.36 14.44 0.71
CA ARG A 119 18.11 13.17 0.03
C ARG A 119 17.09 12.32 0.78
N LEU A 120 16.19 11.70 0.01
CA LEU A 120 15.30 10.64 0.50
C LEU A 120 15.75 9.30 -0.08
N THR A 121 15.83 8.30 0.80
CA THR A 121 16.01 6.90 0.43
C THR A 121 14.71 6.15 0.59
N THR A 122 14.51 5.13 -0.21
CA THR A 122 13.33 4.27 -0.08
C THR A 122 13.51 2.92 -0.77
N GLU A 123 12.67 1.98 -0.37
CA GLU A 123 12.45 0.73 -1.09
C GLU A 123 11.32 0.86 -2.11
N THR A 124 11.23 -0.11 -3.03
CA THR A 124 10.02 -0.30 -3.83
C THR A 124 9.87 -1.74 -4.31
N GLY A 125 8.68 -2.31 -4.15
CA GLY A 125 8.38 -3.66 -4.63
C GLY A 125 8.21 -3.70 -6.15
N ALA A 126 7.05 -3.23 -6.65
CA ALA A 126 6.72 -3.24 -8.09
C ALA A 126 7.16 -1.98 -8.84
N GLY A 127 7.73 -0.99 -8.14
CA GLY A 127 8.16 0.29 -8.69
C GLY A 127 7.16 1.44 -8.57
N GLN A 128 5.92 1.19 -8.14
CA GLN A 128 4.91 2.26 -8.03
C GLN A 128 5.28 3.26 -6.93
N TRP A 129 5.78 2.79 -5.77
CA TRP A 129 6.20 3.67 -4.70
C TRP A 129 7.44 4.49 -5.08
N GLY A 130 8.47 3.85 -5.61
CA GLY A 130 9.67 4.54 -6.10
C GLY A 130 9.33 5.61 -7.15
N SER A 131 8.42 5.31 -8.10
CA SER A 131 7.95 6.30 -9.08
C SER A 131 7.22 7.48 -8.43
N ALA A 132 6.40 7.21 -7.40
CA ALA A 132 5.67 8.26 -6.69
C ALA A 132 6.60 9.16 -5.89
N LEU A 133 7.60 8.59 -5.19
CA LEU A 133 8.56 9.36 -4.42
C LEU A 133 9.50 10.14 -5.35
N ALA A 134 10.00 9.54 -6.44
CA ALA A 134 10.82 10.23 -7.43
C ALA A 134 10.09 11.46 -8.00
N PHE A 135 8.80 11.31 -8.37
CA PHE A 135 7.96 12.44 -8.78
C PHE A 135 7.90 13.52 -7.69
N ALA A 136 7.58 13.14 -6.45
CA ALA A 136 7.42 14.08 -5.34
C ALA A 136 8.74 14.81 -5.02
N CYS A 137 9.86 14.09 -4.98
CA CYS A 137 11.18 14.68 -4.76
C CYS A 137 11.53 15.71 -5.84
N ALA A 138 11.22 15.44 -7.10
CA ALA A 138 11.41 16.39 -8.20
C ALA A 138 10.58 17.68 -8.01
N GLN A 139 9.41 17.64 -7.37
CA GLN A 139 8.59 18.83 -7.10
C GLN A 139 9.20 19.75 -6.02
N PHE A 140 9.97 19.17 -5.07
CA PHE A 140 10.50 19.91 -3.92
C PHE A 140 12.05 20.01 -3.92
N GLY A 141 12.70 19.58 -4.99
CA GLY A 141 14.17 19.72 -5.14
C GLY A 141 14.96 18.80 -4.19
N VAL A 142 14.41 17.64 -3.81
CA VAL A 142 15.05 16.64 -2.96
C VAL A 142 15.63 15.53 -3.85
N GLU A 143 16.84 15.07 -3.57
CA GLU A 143 17.43 13.89 -4.23
C GLU A 143 16.65 12.61 -3.82
N CYS A 144 16.50 11.66 -4.76
CA CYS A 144 15.77 10.42 -4.51
C CYS A 144 16.64 9.20 -4.86
N GLU A 145 16.78 8.27 -3.91
CA GLU A 145 17.54 7.03 -4.08
C GLU A 145 16.65 5.83 -3.70
N VAL A 146 16.52 4.86 -4.61
CA VAL A 146 15.51 3.81 -4.55
C VAL A 146 16.12 2.42 -4.64
N TRP A 147 15.80 1.53 -3.71
CA TRP A 147 16.11 0.10 -3.78
C TRP A 147 14.87 -0.66 -4.29
N MET A 148 14.93 -1.13 -5.53
CA MET A 148 13.85 -1.86 -6.16
C MET A 148 14.09 -3.36 -6.08
N VAL A 149 13.08 -4.12 -5.60
CA VAL A 149 13.14 -5.59 -5.55
C VAL A 149 13.58 -6.15 -6.90
N ARG A 150 14.66 -6.94 -6.93
CA ARG A 150 15.34 -7.43 -8.15
C ARG A 150 14.41 -8.06 -9.15
N ALA A 151 13.53 -8.95 -8.70
CA ALA A 151 12.55 -9.59 -9.58
C ALA A 151 11.68 -8.56 -10.35
N SER A 152 11.28 -7.47 -9.70
CA SER A 152 10.53 -6.40 -10.35
C SER A 152 11.41 -5.45 -11.16
N TYR A 153 12.65 -5.22 -10.72
CA TYR A 153 13.64 -4.42 -11.46
C TYR A 153 13.89 -4.99 -12.86
N ASP A 154 13.96 -6.32 -12.97
CA ASP A 154 14.17 -7.01 -14.23
C ASP A 154 12.89 -7.10 -15.06
N GLN A 155 11.74 -7.39 -14.43
CA GLN A 155 10.46 -7.60 -15.11
C GLN A 155 9.77 -6.30 -15.55
N LYS A 156 10.07 -5.15 -14.92
CA LYS A 156 9.37 -3.87 -15.13
C LYS A 156 10.33 -2.73 -15.47
N PRO A 157 11.07 -2.80 -16.60
CA PRO A 157 12.11 -1.82 -16.93
C PRO A 157 11.58 -0.38 -17.07
N TYR A 158 10.34 -0.20 -17.51
CA TYR A 158 9.75 1.13 -17.69
C TYR A 158 9.44 1.85 -16.37
N ARG A 159 9.27 1.12 -15.25
CA ARG A 159 9.19 1.74 -13.91
C ARG A 159 10.51 2.40 -13.54
N ARG A 160 11.64 1.70 -13.79
CA ARG A 160 12.96 2.26 -13.60
C ARG A 160 13.21 3.48 -14.49
N SER A 161 12.82 3.40 -15.77
CA SER A 161 12.93 4.53 -16.71
C SER A 161 12.13 5.75 -16.21
N LEU A 162 10.92 5.56 -15.71
CA LEU A 162 10.08 6.64 -15.17
C LEU A 162 10.75 7.29 -13.95
N MET A 163 11.29 6.49 -13.01
CA MET A 163 12.03 7.01 -11.85
C MET A 163 13.25 7.82 -12.29
N GLY A 164 14.00 7.33 -13.29
CA GLY A 164 15.14 8.05 -13.87
C GLY A 164 14.74 9.38 -14.55
N VAL A 165 13.59 9.42 -15.25
CA VAL A 165 13.07 10.67 -15.83
C VAL A 165 12.77 11.71 -14.75
N TYR A 166 12.31 11.28 -13.56
CA TYR A 166 12.13 12.15 -12.39
C TYR A 166 13.42 12.41 -11.60
N GLY A 167 14.58 11.92 -12.07
CA GLY A 167 15.88 12.21 -11.47
C GLY A 167 16.31 11.27 -10.35
N ALA A 168 15.61 10.16 -10.12
CA ALA A 168 15.98 9.21 -9.07
C ALA A 168 17.11 8.27 -9.51
N THR A 169 17.99 7.91 -8.56
CA THR A 169 18.94 6.79 -8.67
C THR A 169 18.24 5.50 -8.23
N VAL A 170 18.35 4.42 -9.01
CA VAL A 170 17.64 3.15 -8.73
C VAL A 170 18.62 1.98 -8.69
N HIS A 171 18.62 1.26 -7.56
CA HIS A 171 19.41 0.04 -7.35
C HIS A 171 18.51 -1.19 -7.38
N ALA A 172 19.03 -2.30 -7.96
CA ALA A 172 18.37 -3.61 -7.82
C ALA A 172 18.70 -4.18 -6.43
N SER A 173 17.69 -4.48 -5.62
CA SER A 173 17.83 -5.04 -4.27
C SER A 173 17.65 -6.57 -4.27
N PRO A 174 18.59 -7.36 -3.66
CA PRO A 174 19.78 -6.91 -2.93
C PRO A 174 20.83 -6.30 -3.81
N SER A 175 21.57 -5.30 -3.29
CA SER A 175 22.61 -4.57 -4.00
C SER A 175 23.96 -4.66 -3.27
N PRO A 176 25.10 -4.47 -3.98
CA PRO A 176 26.39 -4.45 -3.35
C PRO A 176 26.75 -3.09 -2.70
N VAL A 177 25.85 -2.07 -2.79
CA VAL A 177 26.14 -0.71 -2.29
C VAL A 177 25.86 -0.53 -0.80
N THR A 178 25.19 -1.50 -0.18
CA THR A 178 24.90 -1.54 1.26
C THR A 178 25.47 -2.79 1.91
N MET A 179 25.69 -2.76 3.23
CA MET A 179 26.11 -3.96 3.97
C MET A 179 25.02 -5.02 4.01
N SER A 180 23.77 -4.59 4.21
CA SER A 180 22.59 -5.46 4.23
C SER A 180 22.46 -6.22 2.91
N GLY A 181 22.51 -5.53 1.78
CA GLY A 181 22.43 -6.14 0.45
C GLY A 181 23.62 -7.04 0.15
N SER A 182 24.86 -6.60 0.47
CA SER A 182 26.08 -7.39 0.29
C SER A 182 26.06 -8.70 1.07
N LYS A 183 25.54 -8.70 2.31
CA LYS A 183 25.38 -9.89 3.14
C LYS A 183 24.44 -10.91 2.50
N VAL A 184 23.31 -10.43 1.95
CA VAL A 184 22.35 -11.32 1.24
C VAL A 184 22.99 -11.91 0.00
N LEU A 185 23.70 -11.10 -0.81
CA LEU A 185 24.36 -11.56 -2.04
C LEU A 185 25.48 -12.56 -1.77
N ALA A 186 26.19 -12.41 -0.65
CA ALA A 186 27.24 -13.37 -0.25
C ALA A 186 26.68 -14.77 0.05
N GLY A 187 25.48 -14.85 0.66
CA GLY A 187 24.81 -16.14 0.93
C GLY A 187 23.97 -16.64 -0.25
N HIS A 188 23.35 -15.74 -0.99
CA HIS A 188 22.41 -16.06 -2.07
C HIS A 188 22.61 -15.12 -3.27
N PRO A 189 23.62 -15.38 -4.14
CA PRO A 189 23.96 -14.51 -5.28
C PRO A 189 22.80 -14.26 -6.25
N ASP A 190 21.92 -15.25 -6.43
CA ASP A 190 20.77 -15.21 -7.34
C ASP A 190 19.45 -14.84 -6.63
N SER A 191 19.52 -14.23 -5.45
CA SER A 191 18.32 -13.82 -4.69
C SER A 191 17.41 -12.92 -5.55
N PRO A 192 16.11 -13.24 -5.66
CA PRO A 192 15.15 -12.38 -6.36
C PRO A 192 14.83 -11.10 -5.58
N GLY A 193 15.32 -11.00 -4.35
CA GLY A 193 15.02 -9.93 -3.42
C GLY A 193 13.64 -10.04 -2.79
N SER A 194 13.45 -9.29 -1.73
CA SER A 194 12.16 -9.09 -1.06
C SER A 194 12.01 -7.62 -0.66
N LEU A 195 10.77 -7.22 -0.31
CA LEU A 195 10.55 -5.86 0.17
C LEU A 195 11.29 -5.61 1.50
N GLY A 196 11.32 -6.60 2.41
CA GLY A 196 12.04 -6.51 3.67
C GLY A 196 13.56 -6.29 3.49
N ILE A 197 14.18 -6.95 2.50
CA ILE A 197 15.59 -6.72 2.16
C ILE A 197 15.79 -5.29 1.64
N ALA A 198 14.94 -4.84 0.73
CA ALA A 198 15.02 -3.49 0.16
C ALA A 198 14.79 -2.40 1.23
N ILE A 199 13.91 -2.64 2.22
CA ILE A 199 13.74 -1.76 3.39
C ILE A 199 15.04 -1.68 4.19
N SER A 200 15.68 -2.82 4.51
CA SER A 200 16.94 -2.84 5.25
C SER A 200 18.02 -2.00 4.55
N GLU A 201 18.15 -2.11 3.23
CA GLU A 201 19.11 -1.34 2.44
C GLU A 201 18.80 0.17 2.47
N ALA A 202 17.55 0.55 2.27
CA ALA A 202 17.14 1.96 2.27
C ALA A 202 17.27 2.62 3.65
N VAL A 203 16.93 1.90 4.73
CA VAL A 203 17.09 2.35 6.12
C VAL A 203 18.57 2.49 6.48
N GLU A 204 19.41 1.52 6.12
CA GLU A 204 20.87 1.60 6.32
C GLU A 204 21.46 2.84 5.64
N ALA A 205 21.06 3.12 4.40
CA ALA A 205 21.54 4.28 3.66
C ALA A 205 21.07 5.61 4.29
N ALA A 206 19.83 5.67 4.82
CA ALA A 206 19.34 6.85 5.53
C ALA A 206 20.10 7.09 6.83
N ALA A 207 20.24 6.05 7.66
CA ALA A 207 20.92 6.14 8.95
C ALA A 207 22.42 6.49 8.82
N GLY A 208 23.04 6.20 7.67
CA GLY A 208 24.44 6.46 7.40
C GLY A 208 24.79 7.92 7.06
N ALA A 209 23.78 8.84 6.89
CA ALA A 209 24.03 10.21 6.46
C ALA A 209 23.10 11.22 7.14
N ALA A 210 23.67 12.28 7.71
CA ALA A 210 22.94 13.26 8.52
C ALA A 210 21.90 14.07 7.74
N ASP A 211 22.10 14.28 6.42
CA ASP A 211 21.23 15.05 5.52
C ASP A 211 20.27 14.17 4.71
N THR A 212 20.16 12.90 5.08
CA THR A 212 19.34 11.89 4.41
C THR A 212 18.26 11.37 5.36
N ARG A 213 17.08 11.09 4.84
CA ARG A 213 15.98 10.47 5.58
C ARG A 213 15.36 9.34 4.75
N TYR A 214 14.62 8.48 5.41
CA TYR A 214 13.88 7.38 4.82
C TYR A 214 12.42 7.77 4.57
N ALA A 215 11.86 7.34 3.46
CA ALA A 215 10.44 7.51 3.16
C ALA A 215 9.77 6.16 2.88
N LEU A 216 8.55 5.96 3.38
CA LEU A 216 7.83 4.70 3.30
C LEU A 216 6.45 4.89 2.68
N GLY A 217 6.10 4.03 1.70
CA GLY A 217 4.87 4.15 0.91
C GLY A 217 3.64 3.43 1.48
N SER A 218 3.72 2.86 2.69
CA SER A 218 2.64 2.11 3.34
C SER A 218 2.93 1.95 4.84
N VAL A 219 2.08 1.20 5.56
CA VAL A 219 2.27 0.71 6.94
C VAL A 219 2.08 1.76 8.03
N LEU A 220 2.80 2.90 8.00
CA LEU A 220 2.81 3.90 9.06
C LEU A 220 1.53 4.75 9.09
N ASN A 221 1.17 5.26 10.29
CA ASN A 221 -0.10 5.99 10.50
C ASN A 221 -0.18 7.25 9.65
N HIS A 222 0.88 8.05 9.57
CA HIS A 222 0.89 9.25 8.73
C HIS A 222 0.68 8.91 7.25
N VAL A 223 1.21 7.78 6.77
CA VAL A 223 0.98 7.31 5.39
C VAL A 223 -0.49 6.99 5.16
N LEU A 224 -1.11 6.21 6.08
CA LEU A 224 -2.52 5.86 5.98
C LEU A 224 -3.41 7.10 6.04
N MET A 225 -3.08 8.03 6.93
CA MET A 225 -3.79 9.30 7.07
C MET A 225 -3.73 10.14 5.78
N HIS A 226 -2.56 10.31 5.16
CA HIS A 226 -2.44 11.04 3.89
C HIS A 226 -3.29 10.42 2.77
N GLN A 227 -3.47 9.10 2.78
CA GLN A 227 -4.30 8.42 1.80
C GLN A 227 -5.80 8.68 1.98
N THR A 228 -6.25 9.16 3.13
CA THR A 228 -7.69 9.41 3.38
C THR A 228 -8.30 10.46 2.46
N VAL A 229 -7.50 11.25 1.76
CA VAL A 229 -7.95 12.11 0.67
C VAL A 229 -8.78 11.34 -0.37
N ILE A 230 -8.51 10.04 -0.57
CA ILE A 230 -9.25 9.16 -1.49
C ILE A 230 -10.69 8.98 -1.03
N GLY A 231 -10.86 8.59 0.23
CA GLY A 231 -12.19 8.32 0.81
C GLY A 231 -12.98 9.59 1.08
N GLU A 232 -12.33 10.69 1.50
CA GLU A 232 -12.99 12.00 1.66
C GLU A 232 -13.52 12.52 0.31
N GLU A 233 -12.77 12.37 -0.77
CA GLU A 233 -13.28 12.69 -2.12
C GLU A 233 -14.42 11.76 -2.53
N ALA A 234 -14.29 10.44 -2.25
CA ALA A 234 -15.33 9.47 -2.60
C ALA A 234 -16.65 9.79 -1.88
N LEU A 235 -16.60 10.13 -0.58
CA LEU A 235 -17.77 10.57 0.19
C LEU A 235 -18.44 11.81 -0.42
N ALA A 236 -17.64 12.78 -0.90
CA ALA A 236 -18.16 13.99 -1.52
C ALA A 236 -18.69 13.78 -2.96
N GLN A 237 -18.25 12.71 -3.64
CA GLN A 237 -18.61 12.42 -5.04
C GLN A 237 -19.75 11.39 -5.17
N LEU A 238 -20.02 10.59 -4.13
CA LEU A 238 -21.10 9.61 -4.14
C LEU A 238 -22.45 10.28 -3.87
N ASP A 239 -23.42 10.00 -4.73
CA ASP A 239 -24.82 10.42 -4.56
C ASP A 239 -25.61 9.46 -3.66
N GLU A 240 -25.07 8.29 -3.36
CA GLU A 240 -25.69 7.23 -2.57
C GLU A 240 -24.70 6.58 -1.60
N ARG A 241 -25.20 6.03 -0.48
CA ARG A 241 -24.34 5.35 0.50
C ARG A 241 -23.95 3.96 -0.01
N PRO A 242 -22.67 3.57 0.03
CA PRO A 242 -22.26 2.22 -0.30
C PRO A 242 -22.71 1.24 0.81
N ASP A 243 -23.11 0.03 0.41
CA ASP A 243 -23.32 -1.10 1.30
C ASP A 243 -22.01 -1.83 1.59
N LEU A 244 -21.08 -1.79 0.62
CA LEU A 244 -19.80 -2.48 0.68
C LEU A 244 -18.70 -1.63 0.07
N VAL A 245 -17.57 -1.51 0.79
CA VAL A 245 -16.34 -0.87 0.32
C VAL A 245 -15.23 -1.91 0.25
N ILE A 246 -14.61 -2.09 -0.92
CA ILE A 246 -13.62 -3.12 -1.18
C ILE A 246 -12.29 -2.47 -1.59
N GLY A 247 -11.17 -2.94 -1.03
CA GLY A 247 -9.84 -2.50 -1.44
C GLY A 247 -8.80 -3.60 -1.26
N CYS A 248 -7.77 -3.61 -2.12
CA CYS A 248 -6.66 -4.55 -1.98
C CYS A 248 -5.69 -4.11 -0.89
N THR A 249 -5.03 -5.07 -0.24
CA THR A 249 -4.06 -4.83 0.84
C THR A 249 -2.73 -5.55 0.60
N GLY A 250 -1.63 -4.76 0.69
CA GLY A 250 -0.28 -5.24 0.96
C GLY A 250 0.11 -4.73 2.35
N GLY A 251 0.76 -3.57 2.48
CA GLY A 251 0.92 -2.88 3.77
C GLY A 251 -0.31 -2.09 4.23
N GLY A 252 -1.37 -1.97 3.41
CA GLY A 252 -2.69 -1.48 3.81
C GLY A 252 -3.04 -0.05 3.41
N SER A 253 -2.13 0.77 2.87
CA SER A 253 -2.36 2.21 2.65
C SER A 253 -3.51 2.52 1.68
N ASN A 254 -3.66 1.74 0.59
CA ASN A 254 -4.75 1.92 -0.35
C ASN A 254 -6.12 1.65 0.29
N PHE A 255 -6.25 0.52 0.99
CA PHE A 255 -7.49 0.16 1.67
C PHE A 255 -7.85 1.17 2.74
N ALA A 256 -6.91 1.53 3.61
CA ALA A 256 -7.10 2.54 4.66
C ALA A 256 -7.55 3.88 4.08
N GLY A 257 -6.89 4.35 3.03
CA GLY A 257 -7.19 5.63 2.39
C GLY A 257 -8.63 5.74 1.89
N LEU A 258 -9.15 4.65 1.30
CA LEU A 258 -10.55 4.59 0.89
C LEU A 258 -11.50 4.35 2.07
N ALA A 259 -11.17 3.41 2.96
CA ALA A 259 -12.10 2.87 3.96
C ALA A 259 -12.25 3.73 5.23
N PHE A 260 -11.19 4.38 5.72
CA PHE A 260 -11.24 5.11 7.00
C PHE A 260 -12.30 6.20 7.05
N PRO A 261 -12.48 7.08 6.03
CA PRO A 261 -13.57 8.05 6.05
C PRO A 261 -14.96 7.44 6.15
N PHE A 262 -15.18 6.21 5.61
CA PHE A 262 -16.44 5.49 5.74
C PHE A 262 -16.62 4.82 7.12
N LEU A 263 -15.53 4.53 7.84
CA LEU A 263 -15.59 4.04 9.22
C LEU A 263 -16.05 5.09 10.21
N ARG A 264 -15.82 6.37 9.91
CA ARG A 264 -16.16 7.49 10.81
C ARG A 264 -17.60 7.45 11.31
N GLY A 265 -18.56 7.24 10.42
CA GLY A 265 -19.98 7.08 10.80
C GLY A 265 -20.23 5.84 11.67
N LYS A 266 -19.59 4.72 11.35
CA LYS A 266 -19.71 3.48 12.12
C LYS A 266 -19.16 3.64 13.55
N LEU A 267 -18.01 4.30 13.71
CA LEU A 267 -17.40 4.59 15.01
C LEU A 267 -18.23 5.59 15.82
N ALA A 268 -18.94 6.50 15.16
CA ALA A 268 -19.91 7.41 15.80
C ALA A 268 -21.26 6.76 16.13
N GLY A 269 -21.49 5.48 15.82
CA GLY A 269 -22.76 4.80 16.05
C GLY A 269 -23.86 5.09 15.01
N GLU A 270 -23.52 5.75 13.91
CA GLU A 270 -24.44 6.14 12.83
C GLU A 270 -24.61 5.05 11.76
N GLY A 271 -23.94 3.90 11.95
CA GLY A 271 -23.86 2.84 10.96
C GLY A 271 -22.84 3.14 9.85
N GLY A 272 -22.71 2.22 8.91
CA GLY A 272 -21.76 2.35 7.79
C GLY A 272 -21.71 1.09 6.94
N PRO A 273 -20.95 1.13 5.82
CA PRO A 273 -20.80 -0.02 4.95
C PRO A 273 -20.03 -1.17 5.62
N VAL A 274 -20.20 -2.37 5.08
CA VAL A 274 -19.23 -3.43 5.29
C VAL A 274 -17.93 -3.03 4.58
N LEU A 275 -16.80 -3.18 5.26
CA LEU A 275 -15.48 -2.92 4.68
C LEU A 275 -14.77 -4.26 4.46
N ARG A 276 -14.23 -4.48 3.28
CA ARG A 276 -13.59 -5.75 2.92
C ARG A 276 -12.21 -5.52 2.32
N ALA A 277 -11.19 -5.98 3.03
CA ALA A 277 -9.82 -6.02 2.57
C ALA A 277 -9.58 -7.27 1.74
N VAL A 278 -8.87 -7.14 0.62
CA VAL A 278 -8.54 -8.27 -0.25
C VAL A 278 -7.03 -8.41 -0.36
N GLU A 279 -6.52 -9.54 0.07
CA GLU A 279 -5.10 -9.87 0.02
C GLU A 279 -4.80 -11.00 -0.96
N PRO A 280 -3.53 -11.13 -1.46
CA PRO A 280 -3.16 -12.23 -2.32
C PRO A 280 -3.15 -13.55 -1.54
N ALA A 281 -3.64 -14.64 -2.14
CA ALA A 281 -3.54 -15.98 -1.57
C ALA A 281 -2.08 -16.42 -1.35
N ALA A 282 -1.12 -15.84 -2.09
CA ALA A 282 0.32 -16.07 -1.93
C ALA A 282 0.98 -15.26 -0.81
N CYS A 283 0.26 -14.27 -0.21
CA CYS A 283 0.78 -13.42 0.87
C CYS A 283 -0.37 -12.99 1.82
N PRO A 284 -1.00 -13.94 2.54
CA PRO A 284 -2.24 -13.76 3.27
C PRO A 284 -2.00 -13.35 4.74
N SER A 285 -1.52 -12.14 4.98
CA SER A 285 -1.13 -11.66 6.32
C SER A 285 -2.28 -11.60 7.31
N PHE A 286 -3.48 -11.14 6.91
CA PHE A 286 -4.66 -11.11 7.78
C PHE A 286 -5.25 -12.50 8.02
N THR A 287 -5.47 -13.26 6.93
CA THR A 287 -6.24 -14.49 6.99
C THR A 287 -5.47 -15.70 7.48
N ARG A 288 -4.11 -15.70 7.39
CA ARG A 288 -3.24 -16.81 7.78
C ARG A 288 -2.02 -16.39 8.62
N GLY A 289 -1.75 -15.09 8.76
CA GLY A 289 -0.67 -14.58 9.60
C GLY A 289 -1.02 -14.59 11.08
N ARG A 290 -0.08 -14.13 11.90
CA ARG A 290 -0.23 -14.00 13.36
C ARG A 290 -0.23 -12.55 13.76
N TYR A 291 -1.12 -12.15 14.69
CA TYR A 291 -1.06 -10.83 15.32
C TYR A 291 0.01 -10.81 16.40
N ALA A 292 1.20 -10.32 16.08
CA ALA A 292 2.38 -10.35 16.94
C ALA A 292 3.26 -9.11 16.74
N TYR A 293 4.21 -8.87 17.65
CA TYR A 293 5.29 -7.94 17.39
C TYR A 293 6.30 -8.58 16.42
N ASP A 294 6.64 -7.83 15.36
CA ASP A 294 7.59 -8.27 14.35
C ASP A 294 8.34 -7.06 13.76
N PHE A 295 9.46 -7.32 13.09
CA PHE A 295 10.21 -6.29 12.38
C PHE A 295 9.54 -5.90 11.06
N GLY A 296 9.64 -4.64 10.69
CA GLY A 296 9.22 -4.16 9.38
C GLY A 296 10.17 -4.57 8.25
N ASP A 297 11.42 -4.93 8.58
CA ASP A 297 12.49 -5.28 7.65
C ASP A 297 13.16 -6.62 8.01
N THR A 298 13.86 -7.22 7.03
CA THR A 298 14.48 -8.54 7.21
C THR A 298 15.74 -8.51 8.10
N ALA A 299 16.46 -7.38 8.17
CA ALA A 299 17.69 -7.27 8.97
C ALA A 299 17.43 -6.86 10.43
N GLY A 300 16.19 -6.53 10.80
CA GLY A 300 15.82 -6.10 12.16
C GLY A 300 16.32 -4.71 12.53
N LEU A 301 16.42 -3.81 11.54
CA LEU A 301 16.85 -2.42 11.72
C LEU A 301 15.71 -1.46 12.11
N THR A 302 14.46 -1.89 11.90
CA THR A 302 13.27 -1.12 12.24
C THR A 302 12.78 -1.42 13.65
N PRO A 303 11.93 -0.56 14.25
CA PRO A 303 11.20 -0.90 15.46
C PRO A 303 10.33 -2.15 15.29
N LEU A 304 10.02 -2.80 16.42
CA LEU A 304 9.03 -3.88 16.47
C LEU A 304 7.63 -3.29 16.40
N LEU A 305 6.84 -3.75 15.44
CA LEU A 305 5.48 -3.30 15.19
C LEU A 305 4.49 -4.41 15.54
N LYS A 306 3.43 -4.08 16.30
CA LYS A 306 2.34 -5.04 16.57
C LYS A 306 1.44 -5.13 15.35
N MET A 307 1.55 -6.21 14.59
CA MET A 307 0.87 -6.34 13.30
C MET A 307 0.48 -7.78 12.97
N HIS A 308 -0.44 -7.95 12.04
CA HIS A 308 -0.61 -9.24 11.38
C HIS A 308 0.59 -9.48 10.46
N THR A 309 1.31 -10.56 10.70
CA THR A 309 2.57 -10.89 10.01
C THR A 309 2.65 -12.36 9.62
N LEU A 310 3.36 -12.61 8.53
CA LEU A 310 3.80 -13.95 8.11
C LEU A 310 5.22 -14.26 8.60
N GLY A 311 5.85 -13.32 9.37
CA GLY A 311 7.24 -13.38 9.82
C GLY A 311 8.18 -12.54 8.94
N HIS A 312 9.09 -11.76 9.55
CA HIS A 312 10.00 -10.85 8.83
C HIS A 312 11.00 -11.58 7.90
N GLY A 313 11.24 -12.87 8.13
CA GLY A 313 12.02 -13.74 7.24
C GLY A 313 11.22 -14.29 6.05
N PHE A 314 9.89 -14.09 6.00
CA PHE A 314 9.06 -14.63 4.93
C PHE A 314 9.32 -13.92 3.59
N VAL A 315 9.65 -14.70 2.56
CA VAL A 315 9.82 -14.22 1.19
C VAL A 315 8.61 -14.66 0.35
N PRO A 316 7.72 -13.74 -0.04
CA PRO A 316 6.55 -14.07 -0.86
C PRO A 316 6.94 -14.58 -2.26
N ASP A 317 6.15 -15.49 -2.80
CA ASP A 317 6.29 -15.93 -4.18
C ASP A 317 6.19 -14.74 -5.16
N PRO A 318 6.85 -14.79 -6.34
CA PRO A 318 6.97 -13.67 -7.25
C PRO A 318 5.70 -13.43 -8.08
N ILE A 319 4.53 -13.28 -7.43
CA ILE A 319 3.29 -12.86 -8.07
C ILE A 319 3.46 -11.48 -8.72
N HIS A 320 2.69 -11.20 -9.77
CA HIS A 320 2.79 -9.93 -10.51
C HIS A 320 2.30 -8.71 -9.73
N ALA A 321 1.43 -8.89 -8.72
CA ALA A 321 1.02 -7.84 -7.78
C ALA A 321 2.12 -7.52 -6.77
N GLY A 322 3.26 -7.02 -7.24
CA GLY A 322 4.45 -6.80 -6.43
C GLY A 322 4.25 -5.81 -5.27
N GLY A 323 3.29 -4.88 -5.39
CA GLY A 323 2.92 -3.96 -4.31
C GLY A 323 2.14 -4.61 -3.15
N LEU A 324 1.72 -5.88 -3.30
CA LEU A 324 1.04 -6.65 -2.25
C LEU A 324 1.94 -7.72 -1.62
N ARG A 325 3.20 -7.83 -2.04
CA ARG A 325 4.17 -8.82 -1.52
C ARG A 325 4.93 -8.27 -0.32
N TYR A 326 4.25 -8.17 0.81
CA TYR A 326 4.86 -7.74 2.07
C TYR A 326 4.44 -8.69 3.20
N HIS A 327 5.39 -9.11 4.04
CA HIS A 327 5.14 -10.08 5.11
C HIS A 327 4.25 -9.57 6.23
N GLY A 328 4.23 -8.23 6.44
CA GLY A 328 3.51 -7.57 7.52
C GLY A 328 2.39 -6.65 7.03
N MET A 329 1.52 -6.28 7.94
CA MET A 329 0.42 -5.36 7.71
C MET A 329 0.60 -4.11 8.57
N SER A 330 0.04 -2.97 8.17
CA SER A 330 -0.01 -1.78 9.03
C SER A 330 -0.47 -2.13 10.45
N PRO A 331 0.22 -1.68 11.51
CA PRO A 331 -0.21 -1.85 12.89
C PRO A 331 -1.62 -1.32 13.14
N LEU A 332 -1.92 -0.14 12.61
CA LEU A 332 -3.23 0.48 12.74
C LEU A 332 -4.33 -0.37 12.07
N LEU A 333 -4.12 -0.85 10.84
CA LEU A 333 -5.08 -1.75 10.20
C LEU A 333 -5.20 -3.08 10.93
N SER A 334 -4.08 -3.63 11.41
CA SER A 334 -4.10 -4.87 12.21
C SER A 334 -4.94 -4.69 13.47
N HIS A 335 -4.79 -3.56 14.15
CA HIS A 335 -5.60 -3.23 15.33
C HIS A 335 -7.10 -3.10 14.99
N LEU A 336 -7.45 -2.44 13.87
CA LEU A 336 -8.84 -2.34 13.43
C LEU A 336 -9.45 -3.71 13.07
N TYR A 337 -8.64 -4.61 12.51
CA TYR A 337 -9.07 -5.99 12.22
C TYR A 337 -9.37 -6.77 13.50
N GLU A 338 -8.51 -6.68 14.51
CA GLU A 338 -8.74 -7.27 15.83
C GLU A 338 -9.99 -6.70 16.54
N LEU A 339 -10.31 -5.41 16.29
CA LEU A 339 -11.55 -4.80 16.76
C LEU A 339 -12.81 -5.22 15.95
N GLY A 340 -12.65 -6.04 14.90
CA GLY A 340 -13.78 -6.50 14.07
C GLY A 340 -14.41 -5.40 13.22
N LEU A 341 -13.66 -4.34 12.88
CA LEU A 341 -14.18 -3.19 12.14
C LEU A 341 -14.26 -3.43 10.63
N PHE A 342 -13.55 -4.41 10.12
CA PHE A 342 -13.60 -4.85 8.72
C PHE A 342 -13.30 -6.35 8.62
N GLU A 343 -13.55 -6.92 7.45
CA GLU A 343 -13.27 -8.32 7.13
C GLU A 343 -12.16 -8.44 6.06
N ALA A 344 -11.48 -9.58 6.03
CA ALA A 344 -10.42 -9.86 5.05
C ALA A 344 -10.70 -11.16 4.28
N VAL A 345 -10.40 -11.15 2.98
CA VAL A 345 -10.51 -12.31 2.09
C VAL A 345 -9.29 -12.41 1.19
N THR A 346 -9.03 -13.61 0.66
CA THR A 346 -7.95 -13.84 -0.30
C THR A 346 -8.47 -14.04 -1.72
N ARG A 347 -7.63 -13.69 -2.71
CA ARG A 347 -7.86 -14.02 -4.12
C ARG A 347 -6.58 -14.57 -4.75
N SER A 348 -6.73 -15.55 -5.64
CA SER A 348 -5.62 -16.08 -6.42
C SER A 348 -5.22 -15.14 -7.56
N GLN A 349 -4.00 -15.27 -8.05
CA GLN A 349 -3.47 -14.41 -9.11
C GLN A 349 -4.27 -14.56 -10.41
N THR A 350 -4.66 -15.78 -10.77
CA THR A 350 -5.41 -16.05 -12.01
C THR A 350 -6.81 -15.47 -11.96
N GLU A 351 -7.55 -15.60 -10.84
CA GLU A 351 -8.84 -14.93 -10.61
C GLU A 351 -8.71 -13.40 -10.75
N CYS A 352 -7.63 -12.84 -10.22
CA CYS A 352 -7.37 -11.40 -10.28
C CYS A 352 -7.15 -10.92 -11.72
N PHE A 353 -6.36 -11.63 -12.52
CA PHE A 353 -6.14 -11.26 -13.91
C PHE A 353 -7.38 -11.48 -14.79
N GLU A 354 -8.20 -12.52 -14.53
CA GLU A 354 -9.52 -12.67 -15.14
C GLU A 354 -10.40 -11.44 -14.90
N ALA A 355 -10.47 -11.01 -13.65
CA ALA A 355 -11.22 -9.80 -13.26
C ALA A 355 -10.66 -8.54 -13.93
N GLY A 356 -9.33 -8.40 -14.00
CA GLY A 356 -8.65 -7.29 -14.67
C GLY A 356 -8.95 -7.21 -16.15
N VAL A 357 -8.92 -8.34 -16.87
CA VAL A 357 -9.27 -8.43 -18.28
C VAL A 357 -10.76 -8.14 -18.50
N THR A 358 -11.63 -8.68 -17.65
CA THR A 358 -13.08 -8.40 -17.69
C THR A 358 -13.35 -6.90 -17.53
N PHE A 359 -12.71 -6.27 -16.54
CA PHE A 359 -12.83 -4.84 -16.29
C PHE A 359 -12.29 -4.01 -17.45
N ALA A 360 -11.12 -4.36 -17.99
CA ALA A 360 -10.54 -3.65 -19.13
C ALA A 360 -11.44 -3.71 -20.38
N ARG A 361 -12.06 -4.86 -20.65
CA ARG A 361 -12.97 -5.04 -21.79
C ARG A 361 -14.30 -4.31 -21.62
N THR A 362 -14.74 -4.10 -20.40
CA THR A 362 -16.02 -3.43 -20.12
C THR A 362 -15.85 -1.94 -19.88
N GLU A 363 -14.86 -1.51 -19.07
CA GLU A 363 -14.71 -0.12 -18.65
C GLU A 363 -13.57 0.63 -19.37
N GLY A 364 -12.75 -0.07 -20.19
CA GLY A 364 -11.70 0.55 -21.02
C GLY A 364 -10.44 0.96 -20.27
N ILE A 365 -10.27 0.52 -19.03
CA ILE A 365 -9.09 0.79 -18.20
C ILE A 365 -8.40 -0.54 -17.90
N VAL A 366 -7.10 -0.64 -18.21
CA VAL A 366 -6.27 -1.77 -17.79
C VAL A 366 -5.80 -1.50 -16.38
N PRO A 367 -6.25 -2.26 -15.37
CA PRO A 367 -5.84 -2.05 -13.98
C PRO A 367 -4.42 -2.57 -13.72
N ALA A 368 -3.72 -2.00 -12.74
CA ALA A 368 -2.51 -2.63 -12.22
C ALA A 368 -2.84 -4.00 -11.58
N PRO A 369 -1.88 -4.93 -11.45
CA PRO A 369 -2.13 -6.23 -10.82
C PRO A 369 -2.62 -6.15 -9.37
N GLU A 370 -2.31 -5.09 -8.65
CA GLU A 370 -2.75 -4.90 -7.28
C GLU A 370 -4.28 -4.70 -7.16
N PRO A 371 -4.90 -3.69 -7.83
CA PRO A 371 -6.35 -3.49 -7.70
C PRO A 371 -7.19 -4.59 -8.36
N THR A 372 -6.61 -5.48 -9.17
CA THR A 372 -7.36 -6.63 -9.70
C THR A 372 -7.86 -7.56 -8.58
N HIS A 373 -7.19 -7.58 -7.41
CA HIS A 373 -7.66 -8.33 -6.23
C HIS A 373 -8.99 -7.75 -5.72
N ALA A 374 -9.08 -6.43 -5.58
CA ALA A 374 -10.33 -5.76 -5.21
C ALA A 374 -11.42 -5.94 -6.29
N LEU A 375 -11.05 -5.90 -7.58
CA LEU A 375 -11.98 -6.15 -8.68
C LEU A 375 -12.50 -7.59 -8.70
N ALA A 376 -11.65 -8.58 -8.43
CA ALA A 376 -12.06 -9.99 -8.35
C ALA A 376 -13.14 -10.19 -7.28
N GLU A 377 -12.93 -9.61 -6.08
CA GLU A 377 -13.93 -9.66 -5.01
C GLU A 377 -15.19 -8.84 -5.35
N THR A 378 -15.05 -7.69 -5.98
CA THR A 378 -16.17 -6.87 -6.46
C THR A 378 -17.04 -7.63 -7.46
N ILE A 379 -16.43 -8.32 -8.43
CA ILE A 379 -17.13 -9.15 -9.41
C ILE A 379 -17.80 -10.35 -8.75
N ALA A 380 -17.12 -10.99 -7.79
CA ALA A 380 -17.69 -12.10 -7.02
C ALA A 380 -18.94 -11.66 -6.23
N GLU A 381 -18.88 -10.49 -5.56
CA GLU A 381 -20.04 -9.94 -4.85
C GLU A 381 -21.18 -9.56 -5.81
N ALA A 382 -20.84 -8.95 -6.95
CA ALA A 382 -21.84 -8.61 -7.97
C ALA A 382 -22.53 -9.85 -8.55
N ARG A 383 -21.83 -10.98 -8.71
CA ARG A 383 -22.40 -12.27 -9.10
C ARG A 383 -23.35 -12.80 -8.00
N ARG A 384 -22.96 -12.70 -6.71
CA ARG A 384 -23.88 -13.04 -5.58
C ARG A 384 -25.14 -12.20 -5.60
N CYS A 385 -25.03 -10.91 -5.92
CA CYS A 385 -26.18 -10.03 -6.11
C CYS A 385 -27.07 -10.46 -7.29
N ALA A 386 -26.48 -10.91 -8.40
CA ALA A 386 -27.24 -11.43 -9.54
C ALA A 386 -28.03 -12.69 -9.18
N GLU A 387 -27.43 -13.60 -8.41
CA GLU A 387 -28.05 -14.85 -7.95
C GLU A 387 -29.16 -14.60 -6.92
N SER A 388 -28.94 -13.69 -5.97
CA SER A 388 -29.89 -13.39 -4.88
C SER A 388 -30.98 -12.38 -5.25
N GLY A 389 -30.76 -11.57 -6.29
CA GLY A 389 -31.61 -10.41 -6.63
C GLY A 389 -31.38 -9.18 -5.74
N GLU A 390 -30.40 -9.20 -4.84
CA GLU A 390 -30.10 -8.09 -3.93
C GLU A 390 -29.35 -6.97 -4.67
N ALA A 391 -29.83 -5.73 -4.57
CA ALA A 391 -29.25 -4.57 -5.23
C ALA A 391 -28.31 -3.77 -4.31
N LYS A 392 -27.07 -4.26 -4.11
CA LYS A 392 -26.06 -3.56 -3.31
C LYS A 392 -25.37 -2.43 -4.07
N VAL A 393 -24.97 -1.39 -3.35
CA VAL A 393 -24.03 -0.37 -3.80
C VAL A 393 -22.61 -0.78 -3.38
N ILE A 394 -21.75 -1.04 -4.33
CA ILE A 394 -20.36 -1.49 -4.10
C ILE A 394 -19.41 -0.40 -4.55
N LEU A 395 -18.54 0.06 -3.64
CA LEU A 395 -17.44 0.95 -3.94
C LEU A 395 -16.13 0.17 -3.90
N THR A 396 -15.36 0.22 -4.99
CA THR A 396 -14.05 -0.45 -5.06
C THR A 396 -12.91 0.53 -5.34
N ALA A 397 -11.72 0.22 -4.80
CA ALA A 397 -10.50 0.98 -5.05
C ALA A 397 -9.85 0.52 -6.36
N LEU A 398 -9.72 1.42 -7.36
CA LEU A 398 -8.89 1.22 -8.54
C LEU A 398 -7.59 2.01 -8.37
N CYS A 399 -6.67 1.48 -7.55
CA CYS A 399 -5.54 2.20 -6.98
C CYS A 399 -4.35 2.41 -7.93
N GLY A 400 -4.42 1.90 -9.18
CA GLY A 400 -3.38 2.10 -10.18
C GLY A 400 -3.76 1.56 -11.56
N HIS A 401 -3.11 2.10 -12.61
CA HIS A 401 -3.23 1.59 -13.99
C HIS A 401 -2.15 0.53 -14.30
N GLY A 402 -2.43 -0.35 -15.26
CA GLY A 402 -1.56 -1.47 -15.65
C GLY A 402 -0.67 -1.21 -16.87
N HIS A 403 -0.48 0.03 -17.32
CA HIS A 403 0.29 0.32 -18.54
C HIS A 403 1.77 -0.11 -18.43
N PHE A 404 2.32 -0.21 -17.23
CA PHE A 404 3.67 -0.74 -16.97
C PHE A 404 3.68 -2.24 -16.67
N ASP A 405 2.52 -2.90 -16.73
CA ASP A 405 2.32 -4.29 -16.30
C ASP A 405 1.78 -5.17 -17.45
N LEU A 406 1.81 -4.68 -18.70
CA LEU A 406 1.25 -5.39 -19.88
C LEU A 406 1.90 -6.77 -20.08
N ALA A 407 3.20 -6.92 -19.78
CA ALA A 407 3.87 -8.22 -19.85
C ALA A 407 3.24 -9.28 -18.92
N ALA A 408 2.66 -8.87 -17.78
CA ALA A 408 1.93 -9.78 -16.90
C ALA A 408 0.58 -10.18 -17.53
N TYR A 409 -0.09 -9.26 -18.20
CA TYR A 409 -1.32 -9.56 -18.95
C TYR A 409 -1.05 -10.48 -20.14
N ASP A 410 0.07 -10.30 -20.85
CA ASP A 410 0.48 -11.20 -21.95
C ASP A 410 0.65 -12.64 -21.44
N ARG A 411 1.29 -12.84 -20.31
CA ARG A 411 1.44 -14.17 -19.67
C ARG A 411 0.09 -14.79 -19.27
N TYR A 412 -0.84 -13.96 -18.79
CA TYR A 412 -2.19 -14.43 -18.49
C TYR A 412 -2.94 -14.83 -19.77
N LEU A 413 -2.93 -13.98 -20.80
CA LEU A 413 -3.64 -14.21 -22.06
C LEU A 413 -3.07 -15.40 -22.86
N SER A 414 -1.76 -15.69 -22.74
CA SER A 414 -1.12 -16.87 -23.34
C SER A 414 -1.36 -18.17 -22.56
N GLY A 415 -1.98 -18.10 -21.36
CA GLY A 415 -2.19 -19.27 -20.49
C GLY A 415 -0.95 -19.72 -19.74
N GLU A 416 0.10 -18.91 -19.69
CA GLU A 416 1.35 -19.23 -18.97
C GLU A 416 1.32 -18.84 -17.48
N MET A 417 0.29 -18.09 -17.07
CA MET A 417 0.17 -17.67 -15.67
C MET A 417 -0.37 -18.81 -14.81
N THR A 418 0.29 -19.05 -13.68
CA THR A 418 -0.09 -20.08 -12.71
C THR A 418 -0.27 -19.47 -11.34
N ASP A 419 -1.12 -20.06 -10.51
CA ASP A 419 -1.24 -19.71 -9.10
C ASP A 419 -0.11 -20.35 -8.28
N PHE A 420 0.24 -19.65 -7.18
CA PHE A 420 1.19 -20.16 -6.20
C PHE A 420 0.41 -20.73 -5.02
N THR A 421 0.73 -21.98 -4.67
CA THR A 421 0.25 -22.60 -3.44
C THR A 421 1.19 -22.23 -2.30
N LEU A 422 0.66 -21.62 -1.23
CA LEU A 422 1.44 -21.32 -0.04
C LEU A 422 1.19 -22.40 1.03
N PRO A 423 2.13 -23.36 1.23
CA PRO A 423 2.03 -24.38 2.26
C PRO A 423 2.04 -23.76 3.67
N GLN A 424 1.34 -24.38 4.62
CA GLN A 424 1.30 -23.90 6.00
C GLN A 424 2.68 -23.96 6.65
N GLU A 425 3.48 -24.97 6.29
CA GLU A 425 4.83 -25.19 6.82
C GLU A 425 5.74 -23.97 6.55
N ARG A 426 5.65 -23.33 5.38
CA ARG A 426 6.42 -22.10 5.07
C ARG A 426 6.04 -20.92 5.97
N ILE A 427 4.77 -20.82 6.33
CA ILE A 427 4.29 -19.79 7.25
C ILE A 427 4.79 -20.11 8.66
N ASP A 428 4.64 -21.35 9.11
CA ASP A 428 5.04 -21.79 10.45
C ASP A 428 6.55 -21.63 10.67
N GLU A 429 7.36 -21.96 9.66
CA GLU A 429 8.83 -21.76 9.66
C GLU A 429 9.16 -20.27 9.87
N ALA A 430 8.61 -19.37 9.04
CA ALA A 430 8.88 -17.95 9.16
C ALA A 430 8.34 -17.35 10.48
N LEU A 431 7.18 -17.80 10.97
CA LEU A 431 6.62 -17.40 12.25
C LEU A 431 7.43 -17.91 13.46
N SER A 432 8.25 -18.96 13.30
CA SER A 432 9.13 -19.45 14.37
C SER A 432 10.27 -18.47 14.70
N GLU A 433 10.60 -17.57 13.77
CA GLU A 433 11.64 -16.55 13.92
C GLU A 433 11.12 -15.23 14.53
N LEU A 434 9.83 -15.17 14.91
CA LEU A 434 9.28 -13.97 15.52
C LEU A 434 10.06 -13.57 16.79
N PRO A 435 10.33 -12.26 16.95
CA PRO A 435 10.99 -11.78 18.16
C PRO A 435 10.12 -12.07 19.38
N GLY A 436 10.64 -12.84 20.33
CA GLY A 436 9.96 -13.28 21.55
C GLY A 436 9.55 -12.15 22.49
#